data_1a30f2507042433c3da61429d80afccd
#
_entry.id   1a30f2507042433c3da61429d80afccd
#
_cell.length_a   1.000
_cell.length_b   1.000
_cell.length_c   1.000
_cell.angle_alpha   90.00
_cell.angle_beta   90.00
_cell.angle_gamma   90.00
#
_symmetry.space_group_name_H-M   'P 1'
#
loop_
_entity.id
_entity.type
_entity.pdbx_description
1 polymer ?
#
loop_
_entity_poly.entity_id
_entity_poly.type
_entity_poly.pdbx_seq_one_letter_code
_entity_poly.pdbx_strand_id
1 'polypeptide(L)'
;VKTNTAPPVDLVSGGTGPALVTVRGLKVAYDDGPLVLDGVDLDLRPGETVALLGSSGSGKSTLMKSLTGFAPITSGSVRVAGHDVAGLRRGELRRLRADVGQVFQRFNLVDRLSVLTNVLTGALHEAGPINLVGGFSAAHRRRAMELLDRVGIAHKAKEQARALSGGQQQRVAIARALMQGPKVILADEPVASLDPKLSHTVLELLQRIAREDGIPVLVSLHVLPLALRHSDRVIGLRHGEVLVSAPTARLSAEQLAPLYDVDDEKDED
;
A
#
# COMPACT_ATOMS: atom_id res chain seq x y z
N VAL A 1 -5.20 -9.94 37.28
CA VAL A 1 -5.89 -9.17 36.26
C VAL A 1 -5.42 -7.74 36.38
N LYS A 2 -4.47 -7.30 35.55
CA LYS A 2 -4.10 -5.88 35.39
C LYS A 2 -4.27 -5.56 33.92
N THR A 3 -5.38 -4.94 33.57
CA THR A 3 -5.60 -4.28 32.30
C THR A 3 -4.55 -3.19 32.13
N ASN A 4 -3.54 -3.47 31.33
CA ASN A 4 -2.54 -2.49 30.94
C ASN A 4 -3.13 -1.74 29.73
N THR A 5 -3.94 -0.72 30.00
CA THR A 5 -4.40 0.23 28.98
C THR A 5 -3.19 1.11 28.65
N ALA A 6 -2.52 0.84 27.55
CA ALA A 6 -1.55 1.76 27.01
C ALA A 6 -2.22 3.13 26.76
N PRO A 7 -1.57 4.26 27.09
CA PRO A 7 -2.13 5.58 26.88
C PRO A 7 -2.35 5.82 25.38
N PRO A 8 -3.35 6.65 25.01
CA PRO A 8 -3.59 7.00 23.61
C PRO A 8 -2.30 7.57 23.01
N VAL A 9 -1.82 6.92 21.95
CA VAL A 9 -0.62 7.33 21.24
C VAL A 9 -0.88 8.71 20.63
N ASP A 10 -0.19 9.73 21.15
CA ASP A 10 -0.14 11.04 20.52
C ASP A 10 0.40 10.86 19.09
N LEU A 11 -0.50 10.98 18.12
CA LEU A 11 -0.21 10.88 16.69
C LEU A 11 0.60 12.11 16.25
N VAL A 12 1.90 12.13 16.57
CA VAL A 12 2.82 13.13 16.01
C VAL A 12 3.09 12.76 14.57
N SER A 13 2.40 13.44 13.69
CA SER A 13 2.35 13.17 12.26
C SER A 13 3.42 13.92 11.47
N GLY A 14 4.10 13.23 10.56
CA GLY A 14 4.94 13.84 9.53
C GLY A 14 4.14 14.48 8.38
N GLY A 15 2.84 14.21 8.24
CA GLY A 15 1.97 14.74 7.19
C GLY A 15 1.19 15.97 7.62
N THR A 16 0.95 16.90 6.68
CA THR A 16 0.18 18.14 6.91
C THR A 16 -1.25 17.98 6.40
N GLY A 17 -2.25 18.21 7.27
CA GLY A 17 -3.67 18.17 6.88
C GLY A 17 -4.46 16.99 7.45
N PRO A 18 -5.78 16.92 7.12
CA PRO A 18 -6.65 15.84 7.58
C PRO A 18 -6.24 14.49 6.98
N ALA A 19 -6.40 13.42 7.75
CA ALA A 19 -6.08 12.07 7.29
C ALA A 19 -6.96 11.67 6.10
N LEU A 20 -6.34 11.10 5.06
CA LEU A 20 -7.02 10.52 3.89
C LEU A 20 -7.44 9.06 4.11
N VAL A 21 -6.79 8.38 5.05
CA VAL A 21 -7.24 7.08 5.55
C VAL A 21 -7.41 7.17 7.05
N THR A 22 -8.53 6.68 7.55
CA THR A 22 -8.83 6.59 8.98
C THR A 22 -9.44 5.24 9.27
N VAL A 23 -8.82 4.49 10.15
CA VAL A 23 -9.30 3.20 10.65
C VAL A 23 -9.46 3.30 12.15
N ARG A 24 -10.60 2.86 12.69
CA ARG A 24 -10.88 2.88 14.14
C ARG A 24 -11.51 1.58 14.58
N GLY A 25 -10.84 0.93 15.53
CA GLY A 25 -11.31 -0.30 16.16
C GLY A 25 -11.61 -1.42 15.16
N LEU A 26 -10.87 -1.49 14.03
CA LEU A 26 -11.16 -2.44 12.97
C LEU A 26 -10.97 -3.88 13.44
N LYS A 27 -12.04 -4.67 13.32
CA LYS A 27 -12.00 -6.12 13.48
C LYS A 27 -12.38 -6.80 12.18
N VAL A 28 -11.64 -7.84 11.85
CA VAL A 28 -11.86 -8.66 10.65
C VAL A 28 -11.77 -10.12 11.00
N ALA A 29 -12.83 -10.87 10.64
CA ALA A 29 -12.83 -12.33 10.62
C ALA A 29 -13.31 -12.79 9.24
N TYR A 30 -12.85 -13.93 8.77
CA TYR A 30 -13.34 -14.57 7.56
C TYR A 30 -14.28 -15.70 7.96
N ASP A 31 -15.49 -15.69 7.43
CA ASP A 31 -16.55 -16.63 7.79
C ASP A 31 -16.75 -16.68 9.33
N ASP A 32 -16.90 -17.85 9.91
CA ASP A 32 -17.02 -18.04 11.37
C ASP A 32 -15.64 -18.29 12.05
N GLY A 33 -14.55 -17.92 11.37
CA GLY A 33 -13.19 -18.12 11.87
C GLY A 33 -12.75 -17.10 12.93
N PRO A 34 -11.53 -17.27 13.47
CA PRO A 34 -10.97 -16.34 14.45
C PRO A 34 -10.73 -14.95 13.84
N LEU A 35 -10.63 -13.95 14.70
CA LEU A 35 -10.25 -12.60 14.29
C LEU A 35 -8.83 -12.61 13.69
N VAL A 36 -8.71 -12.08 12.47
CA VAL A 36 -7.43 -11.84 11.79
C VAL A 36 -6.92 -10.45 12.11
N LEU A 37 -7.83 -9.50 12.34
CA LEU A 37 -7.52 -8.18 12.90
C LEU A 37 -8.42 -7.95 14.09
N ASP A 38 -7.85 -7.41 15.17
CA ASP A 38 -8.56 -7.13 16.42
C ASP A 38 -8.25 -5.73 16.94
N GLY A 39 -9.19 -4.79 16.74
CA GLY A 39 -9.11 -3.45 17.29
C GLY A 39 -8.05 -2.53 16.64
N VAL A 40 -7.77 -2.69 15.34
CA VAL A 40 -6.73 -1.91 14.66
C VAL A 40 -7.16 -0.46 14.48
N ASP A 41 -6.27 0.46 14.92
CA ASP A 41 -6.35 1.90 14.68
C ASP A 41 -5.20 2.36 13.77
N LEU A 42 -5.53 3.20 12.78
CA LEU A 42 -4.56 3.70 11.81
C LEU A 42 -5.06 5.00 11.17
N ASP A 43 -4.15 5.95 10.96
CA ASP A 43 -4.36 7.12 10.11
C ASP A 43 -3.25 7.22 9.06
N LEU A 44 -3.57 7.67 7.84
CA LEU A 44 -2.58 8.07 6.83
C LEU A 44 -2.87 9.51 6.41
N ARG A 45 -1.84 10.35 6.44
CA ARG A 45 -1.95 11.78 6.11
C ARG A 45 -1.27 12.09 4.77
N PRO A 46 -1.71 13.15 4.08
CA PRO A 46 -1.09 13.60 2.83
C PRO A 46 0.43 13.73 2.95
N GLY A 47 1.16 13.22 1.95
CA GLY A 47 2.62 13.32 1.89
C GLY A 47 3.39 12.35 2.79
N GLU A 48 2.70 11.54 3.60
CA GLU A 48 3.30 10.61 4.54
C GLU A 48 3.58 9.25 3.89
N THR A 49 4.76 8.69 4.15
CA THR A 49 5.08 7.28 3.87
C THR A 49 5.09 6.49 5.17
N VAL A 50 4.18 5.53 5.30
CA VAL A 50 4.05 4.68 6.48
C VAL A 50 4.46 3.26 6.16
N ALA A 51 5.43 2.71 6.90
CA ALA A 51 5.79 1.31 6.81
C ALA A 51 4.89 0.46 7.70
N LEU A 52 4.31 -0.59 7.13
CA LEU A 52 3.53 -1.61 7.82
C LEU A 52 4.42 -2.84 8.02
N LEU A 53 4.79 -3.12 9.26
CA LEU A 53 5.68 -4.21 9.65
C LEU A 53 4.94 -5.33 10.39
N GLY A 54 5.54 -6.50 10.47
CA GLY A 54 5.07 -7.67 11.19
C GLY A 54 5.47 -8.97 10.50
N SER A 55 5.43 -10.07 11.24
CA SER A 55 5.69 -11.42 10.72
C SER A 55 4.68 -11.85 9.65
N SER A 56 4.94 -12.98 8.98
CA SER A 56 3.93 -13.61 8.13
C SER A 56 2.71 -13.98 8.98
N GLY A 57 1.51 -13.75 8.44
CA GLY A 57 0.27 -14.00 9.18
C GLY A 57 -0.15 -12.92 10.18
N SER A 58 0.63 -11.86 10.40
CA SER A 58 0.28 -10.80 11.36
C SER A 58 -0.94 -9.95 11.00
N GLY A 59 -1.53 -10.10 9.79
CA GLY A 59 -2.71 -9.37 9.36
C GLY A 59 -2.46 -8.24 8.34
N LYS A 60 -1.21 -7.96 7.91
CA LYS A 60 -0.86 -6.86 6.99
C LYS A 60 -1.69 -6.85 5.71
N SER A 61 -1.72 -7.98 4.99
CA SER A 61 -2.48 -8.09 3.73
C SER A 61 -3.99 -7.99 3.97
N THR A 62 -4.49 -8.45 5.12
CA THR A 62 -5.89 -8.30 5.51
C THR A 62 -6.23 -6.83 5.77
N LEU A 63 -5.36 -6.09 6.46
CA LEU A 63 -5.53 -4.65 6.64
C LEU A 63 -5.58 -3.91 5.29
N MET A 64 -4.64 -4.17 4.38
CA MET A 64 -4.65 -3.56 3.05
C MET A 64 -5.90 -3.94 2.23
N LYS A 65 -6.37 -5.17 2.34
CA LYS A 65 -7.63 -5.62 1.72
C LYS A 65 -8.84 -4.90 2.31
N SER A 66 -8.85 -4.63 3.63
CA SER A 66 -9.92 -3.88 4.28
C SER A 66 -10.01 -2.45 3.75
N LEU A 67 -8.86 -1.79 3.49
CA LEU A 67 -8.83 -0.43 2.93
C LEU A 67 -9.38 -0.35 1.50
N THR A 68 -9.49 -1.46 0.80
CA THR A 68 -9.98 -1.54 -0.60
C THR A 68 -11.32 -2.27 -0.74
N GLY A 69 -11.92 -2.64 0.40
CA GLY A 69 -13.18 -3.38 0.43
C GLY A 69 -13.09 -4.80 -0.15
N PHE A 70 -11.92 -5.45 -0.02
CA PHE A 70 -11.73 -6.87 -0.37
C PHE A 70 -11.74 -7.79 0.85
N ALA A 71 -11.67 -7.26 2.06
CA ALA A 71 -11.87 -8.02 3.29
C ALA A 71 -13.19 -7.61 3.94
N PRO A 72 -13.88 -8.52 4.63
CA PRO A 72 -15.07 -8.18 5.40
C PRO A 72 -14.67 -7.28 6.59
N ILE A 73 -15.52 -6.32 6.93
CA ILE A 73 -15.39 -5.51 8.14
C ILE A 73 -16.39 -6.06 9.13
N THR A 74 -15.91 -6.77 10.18
CA THR A 74 -16.76 -7.36 11.21
C THR A 74 -17.25 -6.30 12.19
N SER A 75 -16.36 -5.37 12.56
CA SER A 75 -16.71 -4.20 13.37
C SER A 75 -15.66 -3.09 13.21
N GLY A 76 -15.94 -1.93 13.80
CA GLY A 76 -15.11 -0.74 13.65
C GLY A 76 -15.48 0.09 12.42
N SER A 77 -14.64 1.06 12.08
CA SER A 77 -14.87 1.92 10.91
C SER A 77 -13.60 2.06 10.06
N VAL A 78 -13.79 2.10 8.74
CA VAL A 78 -12.71 2.29 7.76
C VAL A 78 -13.16 3.36 6.79
N ARG A 79 -12.45 4.48 6.77
CA ARG A 79 -12.68 5.56 5.81
C ARG A 79 -11.44 5.79 4.96
N VAL A 80 -11.57 5.79 3.63
CA VAL A 80 -10.48 5.94 2.67
C VAL A 80 -10.88 6.94 1.60
N ALA A 81 -10.10 7.99 1.41
CA ALA A 81 -10.32 9.03 0.40
C ALA A 81 -11.75 9.60 0.42
N GLY A 82 -12.36 9.72 1.59
CA GLY A 82 -13.73 10.19 1.78
C GLY A 82 -14.82 9.12 1.68
N HIS A 83 -14.48 7.88 1.30
CA HIS A 83 -15.41 6.75 1.26
C HIS A 83 -15.45 6.03 2.62
N ASP A 84 -16.64 5.76 3.15
CA ASP A 84 -16.83 4.82 4.26
C ASP A 84 -16.90 3.41 3.68
N VAL A 85 -15.88 2.59 3.97
CA VAL A 85 -15.71 1.29 3.29
C VAL A 85 -16.75 0.28 3.73
N ALA A 86 -17.24 0.38 4.99
CA ALA A 86 -18.27 -0.51 5.51
C ALA A 86 -19.59 -0.28 4.77
N GLY A 87 -20.10 -1.30 4.11
CA GLY A 87 -21.42 -1.24 3.45
C GLY A 87 -21.44 -0.61 2.05
N LEU A 88 -20.29 -0.32 1.43
CA LEU A 88 -20.26 0.17 0.05
C LEU A 88 -20.87 -0.82 -0.93
N ARG A 89 -21.75 -0.31 -1.81
CA ARG A 89 -22.29 -1.08 -2.93
C ARG A 89 -21.25 -1.23 -4.05
N ARG A 90 -21.47 -2.18 -4.96
CA ARG A 90 -20.53 -2.51 -6.04
C ARG A 90 -20.04 -1.28 -6.86
N GLY A 91 -20.91 -0.32 -7.15
CA GLY A 91 -20.53 0.90 -7.87
C GLY A 91 -19.64 1.84 -7.06
N GLU A 92 -19.89 1.94 -5.76
CA GLU A 92 -19.12 2.76 -4.82
C GLU A 92 -17.75 2.14 -4.55
N LEU A 93 -17.68 0.81 -4.40
CA LEU A 93 -16.42 0.05 -4.33
C LEU A 93 -15.53 0.28 -5.56
N ARG A 94 -16.13 0.40 -6.75
CA ARG A 94 -15.37 0.73 -7.96
C ARG A 94 -14.78 2.13 -7.89
N ARG A 95 -15.50 3.11 -7.34
CA ARG A 95 -14.98 4.49 -7.14
C ARG A 95 -13.90 4.52 -6.08
N LEU A 96 -14.12 3.88 -4.94
CA LEU A 96 -13.08 3.72 -3.91
C LEU A 96 -11.78 3.15 -4.51
N ARG A 97 -11.88 2.05 -5.26
CA ARG A 97 -10.72 1.40 -5.89
C ARG A 97 -10.08 2.23 -6.99
N ALA A 98 -10.81 3.17 -7.60
CA ALA A 98 -10.24 4.16 -8.50
C ALA A 98 -9.40 5.21 -7.76
N ASP A 99 -9.79 5.57 -6.54
CA ASP A 99 -9.04 6.50 -5.68
C ASP A 99 -7.83 5.85 -4.97
N VAL A 100 -7.67 4.51 -5.02
CA VAL A 100 -6.59 3.77 -4.36
C VAL A 100 -5.67 3.11 -5.38
N GLY A 101 -4.45 3.62 -5.52
CA GLY A 101 -3.40 2.99 -6.33
C GLY A 101 -2.81 1.78 -5.62
N GLN A 102 -2.78 0.63 -6.29
CA GLN A 102 -2.19 -0.58 -5.72
C GLN A 102 -0.91 -0.98 -6.45
N VAL A 103 0.14 -1.20 -5.67
CA VAL A 103 1.43 -1.72 -6.12
C VAL A 103 1.65 -3.08 -5.46
N PHE A 104 1.76 -4.14 -6.25
CA PHE A 104 1.81 -5.52 -5.77
C PHE A 104 3.22 -6.10 -5.85
N GLN A 105 3.49 -7.10 -5.02
CA GLN A 105 4.74 -7.87 -5.01
C GLN A 105 5.04 -8.51 -6.37
N ARG A 106 4.05 -9.07 -7.05
CA ARG A 106 4.17 -9.73 -8.38
C ARG A 106 3.87 -8.77 -9.53
N PHE A 107 4.17 -7.49 -9.43
CA PHE A 107 3.99 -6.44 -10.44
C PHE A 107 2.62 -6.42 -11.14
N ASN A 108 1.99 -7.57 -11.38
CA ASN A 108 0.70 -7.79 -12.07
C ASN A 108 0.65 -7.08 -13.44
N LEU A 109 1.77 -7.07 -14.17
CA LEU A 109 1.84 -6.57 -15.53
C LEU A 109 1.35 -7.64 -16.51
N VAL A 110 0.82 -7.19 -17.64
CA VAL A 110 0.49 -8.08 -18.75
C VAL A 110 1.75 -8.25 -19.61
N ASP A 111 2.40 -9.41 -19.51
CA ASP A 111 3.73 -9.70 -20.04
C ASP A 111 3.90 -9.39 -21.53
N ARG A 112 2.88 -9.68 -22.34
CA ARG A 112 2.90 -9.52 -23.80
C ARG A 112 2.58 -8.09 -24.27
N LEU A 113 2.06 -7.24 -23.39
CA LEU A 113 1.81 -5.85 -23.70
C LEU A 113 3.07 -5.01 -23.55
N SER A 114 3.12 -3.91 -24.30
CA SER A 114 4.20 -2.93 -24.15
C SER A 114 4.14 -2.27 -22.76
N VAL A 115 5.28 -1.73 -22.32
CA VAL A 115 5.39 -0.91 -21.11
C VAL A 115 4.36 0.22 -21.11
N LEU A 116 4.28 0.97 -22.22
CA LEU A 116 3.30 2.05 -22.36
C LEU A 116 1.87 1.54 -22.23
N THR A 117 1.53 0.42 -22.85
CA THR A 117 0.18 -0.15 -22.78
C THR A 117 -0.14 -0.61 -21.37
N ASN A 118 0.81 -1.21 -20.64
CA ASN A 118 0.63 -1.58 -19.24
C ASN A 118 0.30 -0.34 -18.37
N VAL A 119 1.00 0.78 -18.56
CA VAL A 119 0.68 2.02 -17.82
C VAL A 119 -0.70 2.53 -18.19
N LEU A 120 -1.06 2.55 -19.47
CA LEU A 120 -2.37 2.98 -19.95
C LEU A 120 -3.53 2.19 -19.34
N THR A 121 -3.33 0.91 -18.96
CA THR A 121 -4.37 0.14 -18.27
C THR A 121 -4.80 0.77 -16.93
N GLY A 122 -3.96 1.59 -16.30
CA GLY A 122 -4.34 2.35 -15.11
C GLY A 122 -5.51 3.31 -15.33
N ALA A 123 -5.69 3.83 -16.55
CA ALA A 123 -6.79 4.73 -16.90
C ALA A 123 -8.09 4.01 -17.34
N LEU A 124 -8.18 2.67 -17.25
CA LEU A 124 -9.36 1.92 -17.68
C LEU A 124 -10.65 2.27 -16.91
N HIS A 125 -10.51 2.80 -15.70
CA HIS A 125 -11.66 3.23 -14.90
C HIS A 125 -12.32 4.50 -15.45
N GLU A 126 -11.55 5.39 -16.10
CA GLU A 126 -12.01 6.60 -16.80
C GLU A 126 -12.55 6.25 -18.19
N ALA A 127 -12.12 5.14 -18.72
CA ALA A 127 -12.43 4.70 -20.04
C ALA A 127 -13.84 4.12 -20.10
N GLY A 128 -14.75 4.77 -20.83
CA GLY A 128 -16.06 4.22 -21.16
C GLY A 128 -15.95 2.93 -22.01
N PRO A 129 -17.06 2.27 -22.33
CA PRO A 129 -17.10 1.00 -23.05
C PRO A 129 -16.39 1.04 -24.43
N ILE A 130 -16.20 2.21 -25.01
CA ILE A 130 -15.49 2.42 -26.29
C ILE A 130 -13.99 2.13 -26.19
N ASN A 131 -13.39 2.22 -25.00
CA ASN A 131 -11.96 1.96 -24.80
C ASN A 131 -11.58 0.46 -24.70
N LEU A 132 -12.55 -0.42 -24.60
CA LEU A 132 -12.35 -1.88 -24.74
C LEU A 132 -11.78 -2.27 -26.14
N VAL A 133 -11.93 -1.39 -27.14
CA VAL A 133 -11.42 -1.58 -28.50
C VAL A 133 -10.04 -0.95 -28.72
N GLY A 134 -9.34 -0.51 -27.67
CA GLY A 134 -7.93 -0.06 -27.75
C GLY A 134 -7.73 1.44 -27.99
N GLY A 135 -8.71 2.27 -27.74
CA GLY A 135 -8.71 3.70 -28.03
C GLY A 135 -8.31 4.61 -26.88
N PHE A 136 -7.11 4.47 -26.29
CA PHE A 136 -6.63 5.51 -25.37
C PHE A 136 -6.37 6.84 -26.14
N SER A 137 -6.87 7.95 -25.57
CA SER A 137 -6.71 9.28 -26.16
C SER A 137 -5.24 9.71 -26.24
N ALA A 138 -4.95 10.71 -27.07
CA ALA A 138 -3.62 11.31 -27.15
C ALA A 138 -3.20 11.89 -25.76
N ALA A 139 -4.15 12.41 -24.98
CA ALA A 139 -3.92 12.89 -23.62
C ALA A 139 -3.48 11.78 -22.68
N HIS A 140 -4.16 10.62 -22.69
CA HIS A 140 -3.76 9.45 -21.91
C HIS A 140 -2.35 8.96 -22.27
N ARG A 141 -2.03 8.91 -23.57
CA ARG A 141 -0.69 8.47 -24.03
C ARG A 141 0.41 9.43 -23.58
N ARG A 142 0.15 10.74 -23.64
CA ARG A 142 1.09 11.76 -23.15
C ARG A 142 1.32 11.62 -21.66
N ARG A 143 0.24 11.55 -20.85
CA ARG A 143 0.32 11.35 -19.40
C ARG A 143 1.06 10.06 -19.05
N ALA A 144 0.80 8.96 -19.76
CA ALA A 144 1.51 7.70 -19.53
C ALA A 144 3.02 7.83 -19.82
N MET A 145 3.41 8.57 -20.86
CA MET A 145 4.83 8.84 -21.16
C MET A 145 5.49 9.73 -20.10
N GLU A 146 4.80 10.76 -19.60
CA GLU A 146 5.26 11.61 -18.49
C GLU A 146 5.48 10.78 -17.22
N LEU A 147 4.56 9.87 -16.91
CA LEU A 147 4.71 8.96 -15.76
C LEU A 147 5.86 7.97 -15.94
N LEU A 148 6.05 7.43 -17.15
CA LEU A 148 7.20 6.59 -17.46
C LEU A 148 8.54 7.33 -17.34
N ASP A 149 8.57 8.59 -17.74
CA ASP A 149 9.74 9.45 -17.56
C ASP A 149 10.02 9.71 -16.07
N ARG A 150 8.98 10.04 -15.31
CA ARG A 150 9.05 10.25 -13.85
C ARG A 150 9.62 9.05 -13.09
N VAL A 151 9.28 7.83 -13.50
CA VAL A 151 9.84 6.60 -12.92
C VAL A 151 11.15 6.17 -13.59
N GLY A 152 11.66 6.93 -14.57
CA GLY A 152 12.96 6.73 -15.22
C GLY A 152 13.01 5.56 -16.21
N ILE A 153 11.88 5.23 -16.89
CA ILE A 153 11.81 4.10 -17.82
C ILE A 153 11.15 4.43 -19.17
N ALA A 154 11.00 5.71 -19.51
CA ALA A 154 10.37 6.15 -20.77
C ALA A 154 11.04 5.59 -22.02
N HIS A 155 12.37 5.39 -21.99
CA HIS A 155 13.15 4.82 -23.09
C HIS A 155 12.74 3.37 -23.45
N LYS A 156 12.04 2.67 -22.55
CA LYS A 156 11.53 1.30 -22.75
C LYS A 156 10.03 1.24 -23.06
N ALA A 157 9.37 2.36 -23.34
CA ALA A 157 7.92 2.45 -23.52
C ALA A 157 7.35 1.46 -24.55
N LYS A 158 8.12 1.13 -25.60
CA LYS A 158 7.71 0.20 -26.67
C LYS A 158 8.07 -1.27 -26.40
N GLU A 159 8.93 -1.55 -25.42
CA GLU A 159 9.33 -2.91 -25.08
C GLU A 159 8.17 -3.67 -24.40
N GLN A 160 8.16 -4.99 -24.52
CA GLN A 160 7.20 -5.83 -23.79
C GLN A 160 7.60 -5.94 -22.33
N ALA A 161 6.60 -5.98 -21.41
CA ALA A 161 6.85 -6.03 -19.97
C ALA A 161 7.71 -7.24 -19.55
N ARG A 162 7.57 -8.39 -20.23
CA ARG A 162 8.38 -9.59 -19.97
C ARG A 162 9.87 -9.43 -20.25
N ALA A 163 10.28 -8.44 -21.06
CA ALA A 163 11.69 -8.19 -21.39
C ALA A 163 12.39 -7.33 -20.33
N LEU A 164 11.68 -6.86 -19.32
CA LEU A 164 12.19 -5.99 -18.28
C LEU A 164 12.76 -6.78 -17.08
N SER A 165 13.78 -6.20 -16.43
CA SER A 165 14.19 -6.68 -15.09
C SER A 165 13.11 -6.43 -14.03
N GLY A 166 13.16 -7.14 -12.90
CA GLY A 166 12.19 -7.00 -11.81
C GLY A 166 12.04 -5.56 -11.33
N GLY A 167 13.15 -4.83 -11.12
CA GLY A 167 13.10 -3.42 -10.72
C GLY A 167 12.50 -2.50 -11.79
N GLN A 168 12.70 -2.82 -13.08
CA GLN A 168 12.05 -2.11 -14.17
C GLN A 168 10.55 -2.40 -14.21
N GLN A 169 10.15 -3.65 -14.04
CA GLN A 169 8.74 -4.05 -13.96
C GLN A 169 8.04 -3.35 -12.78
N GLN A 170 8.71 -3.25 -11.64
CA GLN A 170 8.17 -2.53 -10.47
C GLN A 170 7.93 -1.04 -10.76
N ARG A 171 8.86 -0.37 -11.44
CA ARG A 171 8.67 1.03 -11.86
C ARG A 171 7.49 1.19 -12.81
N VAL A 172 7.27 0.24 -13.73
CA VAL A 172 6.09 0.23 -14.61
C VAL A 172 4.81 0.02 -13.80
N ALA A 173 4.82 -0.86 -12.79
CA ALA A 173 3.67 -1.07 -11.90
C ALA A 173 3.32 0.20 -11.10
N ILE A 174 4.33 0.94 -10.62
CA ILE A 174 4.15 2.23 -9.95
C ILE A 174 3.57 3.27 -10.93
N ALA A 175 4.12 3.39 -12.14
CA ALA A 175 3.61 4.31 -13.15
C ALA A 175 2.14 3.99 -13.54
N ARG A 176 1.79 2.70 -13.61
CA ARG A 176 0.40 2.25 -13.83
C ARG A 176 -0.52 2.65 -12.67
N ALA A 177 -0.07 2.51 -11.43
CA ALA A 177 -0.83 2.95 -10.26
C ALA A 177 -1.05 4.47 -10.27
N LEU A 178 -0.03 5.25 -10.63
CA LEU A 178 -0.12 6.71 -10.77
C LEU A 178 -1.02 7.14 -11.95
N MET A 179 -1.06 6.36 -13.02
CA MET A 179 -1.94 6.63 -14.18
C MET A 179 -3.42 6.65 -13.79
N GLN A 180 -3.77 5.95 -12.73
CA GLN A 180 -5.11 5.92 -12.16
C GLN A 180 -5.52 7.26 -11.49
N GLY A 181 -4.55 8.16 -11.15
CA GLY A 181 -4.80 9.38 -10.40
C GLY A 181 -5.18 9.13 -8.94
N PRO A 182 -4.44 8.27 -8.23
CA PRO A 182 -4.84 7.82 -6.89
C PRO A 182 -4.74 8.95 -5.87
N LYS A 183 -5.58 8.88 -4.83
CA LYS A 183 -5.52 9.71 -3.62
C LYS A 183 -4.73 9.04 -2.49
N VAL A 184 -4.56 7.73 -2.57
CA VAL A 184 -3.81 6.89 -1.61
C VAL A 184 -3.07 5.81 -2.39
N ILE A 185 -1.85 5.47 -1.99
CA ILE A 185 -1.10 4.34 -2.56
C ILE A 185 -0.93 3.27 -1.48
N LEU A 186 -1.29 2.03 -1.83
CA LEU A 186 -1.02 0.82 -1.04
C LEU A 186 0.00 -0.03 -1.78
N ALA A 187 1.18 -0.22 -1.19
CA ALA A 187 2.25 -1.02 -1.76
C ALA A 187 2.48 -2.27 -0.91
N ASP A 188 2.00 -3.42 -1.40
CA ASP A 188 2.12 -4.70 -0.70
C ASP A 188 3.40 -5.42 -1.12
N GLU A 189 4.38 -5.45 -0.23
CA GLU A 189 5.71 -6.03 -0.41
C GLU A 189 6.40 -5.63 -1.73
N PRO A 190 6.46 -4.33 -2.07
CA PRO A 190 6.86 -3.88 -3.42
C PRO A 190 8.33 -4.17 -3.75
N VAL A 191 9.13 -4.64 -2.80
CA VAL A 191 10.57 -4.87 -2.96
C VAL A 191 11.00 -6.30 -2.60
N ALA A 192 10.07 -7.20 -2.26
CA ALA A 192 10.40 -8.54 -1.75
C ALA A 192 11.20 -9.41 -2.74
N SER A 193 11.06 -9.17 -4.06
CA SER A 193 11.76 -9.92 -5.11
C SER A 193 12.92 -9.15 -5.75
N LEU A 194 13.35 -8.03 -5.14
CA LEU A 194 14.39 -7.15 -5.67
C LEU A 194 15.68 -7.27 -4.87
N ASP A 195 16.81 -7.03 -5.53
CA ASP A 195 18.08 -6.87 -4.84
C ASP A 195 18.08 -5.61 -3.94
N PRO A 196 18.99 -5.52 -2.95
CA PRO A 196 18.99 -4.40 -1.99
C PRO A 196 19.10 -3.03 -2.66
N LYS A 197 19.91 -2.87 -3.71
CA LYS A 197 20.10 -1.59 -4.40
C LYS A 197 18.82 -1.14 -5.11
N LEU A 198 18.15 -2.06 -5.80
CA LEU A 198 16.87 -1.78 -6.46
C LEU A 198 15.77 -1.51 -5.44
N SER A 199 15.77 -2.22 -4.30
CA SER A 199 14.82 -2.00 -3.21
C SER A 199 14.89 -0.55 -2.69
N HIS A 200 16.10 -0.04 -2.43
CA HIS A 200 16.30 1.36 -2.05
C HIS A 200 15.72 2.33 -3.10
N THR A 201 16.03 2.10 -4.37
CA THR A 201 15.59 2.98 -5.46
C THR A 201 14.05 3.01 -5.61
N VAL A 202 13.38 1.87 -5.44
CA VAL A 202 11.91 1.77 -5.50
C VAL A 202 11.26 2.47 -4.31
N LEU A 203 11.80 2.29 -3.11
CA LEU A 203 11.27 2.94 -1.91
C LEU A 203 11.49 4.45 -1.94
N GLU A 204 12.65 4.92 -2.39
CA GLU A 204 12.94 6.35 -2.62
C GLU A 204 11.95 6.97 -3.63
N LEU A 205 11.61 6.22 -4.70
CA LEU A 205 10.61 6.65 -5.66
C LEU A 205 9.23 6.81 -5.01
N LEU A 206 8.79 5.86 -4.19
CA LEU A 206 7.51 5.93 -3.48
C LEU A 206 7.48 7.10 -2.47
N GLN A 207 8.56 7.33 -1.72
CA GLN A 207 8.68 8.49 -0.82
C GLN A 207 8.61 9.82 -1.58
N ARG A 208 9.32 9.91 -2.71
CA ARG A 208 9.29 11.10 -3.55
C ARG A 208 7.87 11.38 -4.07
N ILE A 209 7.16 10.36 -4.55
CA ILE A 209 5.77 10.47 -4.98
C ILE A 209 4.89 10.96 -3.83
N ALA A 210 5.04 10.37 -2.63
CA ALA A 210 4.27 10.77 -1.47
C ALA A 210 4.43 12.29 -1.21
N ARG A 211 5.66 12.77 -1.15
CA ARG A 211 5.97 14.18 -0.82
C ARG A 211 5.60 15.17 -1.92
N GLU A 212 5.90 14.84 -3.18
CA GLU A 212 5.66 15.74 -4.32
C GLU A 212 4.18 15.87 -4.66
N ASP A 213 3.42 14.78 -4.59
CA ASP A 213 2.00 14.74 -4.98
C ASP A 213 1.07 14.90 -3.77
N GLY A 214 1.59 14.91 -2.54
CA GLY A 214 0.78 14.91 -1.33
C GLY A 214 -0.04 13.63 -1.14
N ILE A 215 0.35 12.51 -1.77
CA ILE A 215 -0.37 11.24 -1.70
C ILE A 215 0.20 10.40 -0.57
N PRO A 216 -0.59 9.97 0.44
CA PRO A 216 -0.09 9.04 1.45
C PRO A 216 0.22 7.68 0.84
N VAL A 217 1.32 7.09 1.30
CA VAL A 217 1.79 5.75 0.90
C VAL A 217 1.82 4.84 2.13
N LEU A 218 1.06 3.75 2.09
CA LEU A 218 1.22 2.63 3.04
C LEU A 218 2.00 1.53 2.35
N VAL A 219 3.16 1.18 2.87
CA VAL A 219 4.04 0.16 2.30
C VAL A 219 4.26 -0.98 3.29
N SER A 220 3.91 -2.22 2.93
CA SER A 220 4.26 -3.38 3.74
C SER A 220 5.70 -3.80 3.44
N LEU A 221 6.47 -4.04 4.50
CA LEU A 221 7.88 -4.42 4.42
C LEU A 221 8.19 -5.52 5.46
N HIS A 222 9.20 -6.36 5.14
CA HIS A 222 9.75 -7.35 6.06
C HIS A 222 11.16 -7.00 6.54
N VAL A 223 11.82 -6.04 5.89
CA VAL A 223 13.22 -5.66 6.15
C VAL A 223 13.24 -4.38 6.98
N LEU A 224 13.55 -4.50 8.27
CA LEU A 224 13.58 -3.38 9.23
C LEU A 224 14.47 -2.20 8.79
N PRO A 225 15.72 -2.39 8.34
CA PRO A 225 16.54 -1.29 7.87
C PRO A 225 15.92 -0.48 6.72
N LEU A 226 15.18 -1.14 5.81
CA LEU A 226 14.48 -0.46 4.72
C LEU A 226 13.30 0.37 5.25
N ALA A 227 12.53 -0.17 6.20
CA ALA A 227 11.43 0.54 6.82
C ALA A 227 11.92 1.78 7.57
N LEU A 228 12.95 1.63 8.42
CA LEU A 228 13.52 2.74 9.18
C LEU A 228 14.13 3.84 8.30
N ARG A 229 14.65 3.49 7.13
CA ARG A 229 15.25 4.45 6.20
C ARG A 229 14.25 5.13 5.28
N HIS A 230 13.18 4.42 4.87
CA HIS A 230 12.29 4.83 3.80
C HIS A 230 10.85 5.08 4.23
N SER A 231 10.59 5.31 5.52
CA SER A 231 9.28 5.73 5.99
C SER A 231 9.39 6.87 7.01
N ASP A 232 8.32 7.65 7.11
CA ASP A 232 8.21 8.73 8.09
C ASP A 232 7.70 8.16 9.43
N ARG A 233 6.91 7.08 9.37
CA ARG A 233 6.33 6.40 10.52
C ARG A 233 6.24 4.89 10.28
N VAL A 234 6.28 4.14 11.35
CA VAL A 234 6.12 2.68 11.36
C VAL A 234 4.86 2.31 12.11
N ILE A 235 4.11 1.37 11.55
CA ILE A 235 3.04 0.62 12.22
C ILE A 235 3.44 -0.84 12.23
N GLY A 236 3.55 -1.42 13.42
CA GLY A 236 3.88 -2.82 13.63
C GLY A 236 2.64 -3.61 14.02
N LEU A 237 2.31 -4.63 13.24
CA LEU A 237 1.24 -5.58 13.52
C LEU A 237 1.80 -6.89 14.06
N ARG A 238 1.19 -7.39 15.14
CA ARG A 238 1.40 -8.74 15.70
C ARG A 238 0.05 -9.35 16.07
N HIS A 239 -0.22 -10.56 15.63
CA HIS A 239 -1.48 -11.29 15.92
C HIS A 239 -2.76 -10.48 15.66
N GLY A 240 -2.76 -9.64 14.62
CA GLY A 240 -3.92 -8.83 14.26
C GLY A 240 -4.07 -7.53 15.04
N GLU A 241 -3.17 -7.22 15.95
CA GLU A 241 -3.19 -5.99 16.76
C GLU A 241 -2.03 -5.06 16.41
N VAL A 242 -2.20 -3.75 16.67
CA VAL A 242 -1.12 -2.77 16.52
C VAL A 242 -0.27 -2.77 17.79
N LEU A 243 0.93 -3.32 17.70
CA LEU A 243 1.90 -3.31 18.80
C LEU A 243 2.72 -2.00 18.85
N VAL A 244 3.03 -1.44 17.67
CA VAL A 244 3.84 -0.22 17.54
C VAL A 244 3.18 0.72 16.55
N SER A 245 3.09 2.00 16.90
CA SER A 245 2.73 3.09 15.99
C SER A 245 3.50 4.34 16.38
N ALA A 246 4.62 4.64 15.68
CA ALA A 246 5.48 5.74 16.06
C ALA A 246 6.25 6.32 14.85
N PRO A 247 6.68 7.60 14.92
CA PRO A 247 7.59 8.19 13.96
C PRO A 247 8.89 7.39 13.89
N THR A 248 9.37 7.14 12.69
CA THR A 248 10.57 6.32 12.43
C THR A 248 11.80 6.84 13.18
N ALA A 249 11.93 8.16 13.28
CA ALA A 249 13.05 8.80 14.00
C ALA A 249 13.12 8.48 15.52
N ARG A 250 12.05 7.91 16.08
CA ARG A 250 11.97 7.53 17.51
C ARG A 250 12.11 6.03 17.74
N LEU A 251 12.35 5.25 16.69
CA LEU A 251 12.38 3.79 16.75
C LEU A 251 13.79 3.26 16.51
N SER A 252 14.16 2.24 17.29
CA SER A 252 15.33 1.41 17.03
C SER A 252 14.92 0.02 16.52
N ALA A 253 15.88 -0.72 15.93
CA ALA A 253 15.64 -2.09 15.50
C ALA A 253 15.25 -3.01 16.68
N GLU A 254 15.82 -2.77 17.86
CA GLU A 254 15.55 -3.54 19.10
C GLU A 254 14.09 -3.37 19.55
N GLN A 255 13.53 -2.15 19.43
CA GLN A 255 12.13 -1.89 19.79
C GLN A 255 11.13 -2.55 18.81
N LEU A 256 11.58 -2.89 17.62
CA LEU A 256 10.80 -3.57 16.59
C LEU A 256 11.00 -5.09 16.57
N ALA A 257 12.02 -5.61 17.27
CA ALA A 257 12.30 -7.05 17.35
C ALA A 257 11.07 -7.88 17.79
N PRO A 258 10.27 -7.45 18.79
CA PRO A 258 9.08 -8.20 19.22
C PRO A 258 8.01 -8.43 18.15
N LEU A 259 8.05 -7.69 17.03
CA LEU A 259 7.15 -7.92 15.87
C LEU A 259 7.44 -9.23 15.13
N TYR A 260 8.63 -9.81 15.35
CA TYR A 260 9.14 -10.97 14.63
C TYR A 260 9.46 -12.16 15.55
N ASP A 261 9.27 -11.98 16.89
CA ASP A 261 9.42 -13.09 17.82
C ASP A 261 8.37 -14.16 17.47
N VAL A 262 8.86 -15.35 17.18
CA VAL A 262 8.01 -16.54 17.02
C VAL A 262 7.58 -16.94 18.43
N ASP A 263 6.29 -17.09 18.67
CA ASP A 263 5.82 -17.68 19.92
C ASP A 263 6.26 -19.17 19.92
N ASP A 264 7.31 -19.48 20.65
CA ASP A 264 7.81 -20.85 20.89
C ASP A 264 6.87 -21.67 21.82
N GLU A 265 5.64 -21.21 22.02
CA GLU A 265 4.67 -21.91 22.85
C GLU A 265 3.41 -22.29 22.07
N LYS A 266 3.51 -23.36 21.26
CA LYS A 266 2.34 -24.22 20.92
C LYS A 266 2.75 -25.48 20.14
N ASP A 267 3.72 -26.24 20.68
CA ASP A 267 3.88 -27.67 20.33
C ASP A 267 4.28 -28.45 21.57
N GLU A 268 3.45 -28.43 22.62
CA GLU A 268 3.39 -29.44 23.67
C GLU A 268 1.92 -29.53 24.09
N ASP A 269 1.15 -30.39 23.38
CA ASP A 269 0.21 -31.37 23.97
C ASP A 269 -0.47 -32.15 22.81
#